data_654b1d39fdb05c76ca057ef0c7402f1b
#
_entry.id   654b1d39fdb05c76ca057ef0c7402f1b
#
_cell.length_a   1.000
_cell.length_b   1.000
_cell.length_c   1.000
_cell.angle_alpha   90.00
_cell.angle_beta   90.00
_cell.angle_gamma   90.00
#
_symmetry.space_group_name_H-M   'P 1'
#
loop_
_entity.id
_entity.type
_entity.pdbx_description
1 polymer ?
#
loop_
_entity_poly.entity_id
_entity_poly.type
_entity_poly.pdbx_seq_one_letter_code
_entity_poly.pdbx_strand_id
1 'polypeptide(L)'
;DGRQESALVFIRALMEAPVERIALENPIGIISSAIRRPDQIIQPFWFGDRARKATCLWLKHLPPLKPTGFVSPDLTTYTTKSGRKVTFSSDYAISWPSEGRAKNRSLTYQGVADAMAQQWGKDTTEGYNLRLL
;
A
#
# COMPACT_ATOMS: atom_id res chain seq x y z
N ASP A 1 -14.58 2.17 -17.93
CA ASP A 1 -15.97 2.03 -17.57
C ASP A 1 -16.32 3.08 -16.52
N GLY A 2 -17.61 3.42 -16.40
CA GLY A 2 -18.06 4.49 -15.51
C GLY A 2 -17.72 4.30 -14.02
N ARG A 3 -17.55 3.06 -13.56
CA ARG A 3 -17.13 2.78 -12.18
C ARG A 3 -15.70 3.18 -11.93
N GLN A 4 -14.83 2.93 -12.91
CA GLN A 4 -13.42 3.28 -12.81
C GLN A 4 -13.25 4.80 -12.79
N GLU A 5 -13.99 5.51 -13.63
CA GLU A 5 -13.98 6.96 -13.69
C GLU A 5 -14.48 7.58 -12.38
N SER A 6 -15.59 7.07 -11.85
CA SER A 6 -16.13 7.49 -10.55
C SER A 6 -15.14 7.27 -9.41
N ALA A 7 -14.41 6.14 -9.41
CA ALA A 7 -13.38 5.85 -8.44
C ALA A 7 -12.21 6.85 -8.53
N LEU A 8 -11.79 7.22 -9.73
CA LEU A 8 -10.71 8.21 -9.91
C LEU A 8 -11.14 9.61 -9.47
N VAL A 9 -12.39 10.00 -9.72
CA VAL A 9 -12.95 11.26 -9.20
C VAL A 9 -12.93 11.29 -7.67
N PHE A 10 -13.34 10.19 -7.05
CA PHE A 10 -13.31 10.06 -5.58
C PHE A 10 -11.89 10.16 -5.02
N ILE A 11 -10.92 9.50 -5.64
CA ILE A 11 -9.52 9.55 -5.22
C ILE A 11 -8.94 10.96 -5.34
N ARG A 12 -9.25 11.67 -6.42
CA ARG A 12 -8.84 13.08 -6.58
C ARG A 12 -9.43 13.94 -5.48
N ALA A 13 -10.71 13.76 -5.17
CA ALA A 13 -11.36 14.48 -4.08
C ALA A 13 -10.70 14.21 -2.73
N LEU A 14 -10.29 12.97 -2.45
CA LEU A 14 -9.55 12.63 -1.24
C LEU A 14 -8.18 13.32 -1.18
N MET A 15 -7.43 13.31 -2.29
CA MET A 15 -6.12 13.95 -2.36
C MET A 15 -6.18 15.46 -2.21
N GLU A 16 -7.24 16.10 -2.69
CA GLU A 16 -7.47 17.53 -2.66
C GLU A 16 -8.24 17.98 -1.42
N ALA A 17 -8.66 17.07 -0.55
CA ALA A 17 -9.41 17.38 0.65
C ALA A 17 -8.66 18.37 1.54
N PRO A 18 -9.38 19.28 2.23
CA PRO A 18 -8.78 20.27 3.12
C PRO A 18 -8.33 19.64 4.44
N VAL A 19 -7.56 18.57 4.34
CA VAL A 19 -6.94 17.86 5.45
C VAL A 19 -5.45 18.09 5.37
N GLU A 20 -4.85 18.45 6.48
CA GLU A 20 -3.44 18.83 6.50
C GLU A 20 -2.51 17.70 6.08
N ARG A 21 -2.78 16.49 6.52
CA ARG A 21 -1.96 15.32 6.24
C ARG A 21 -2.79 14.18 5.68
N ILE A 22 -2.36 13.65 4.57
CA ILE A 22 -3.05 12.55 3.90
C ILE A 22 -2.02 11.50 3.45
N ALA A 23 -2.32 10.25 3.73
CA ALA A 23 -1.69 9.12 3.10
C ALA A 23 -2.76 8.29 2.39
N LEU A 24 -2.62 8.12 1.10
CA LEU A 24 -3.45 7.22 0.31
C LEU A 24 -2.63 5.99 -0.04
N GLU A 25 -3.16 4.83 0.27
CA GLU A 25 -2.53 3.53 -0.01
C GLU A 25 -3.34 2.78 -1.05
N ASN A 26 -2.66 2.22 -2.05
CA ASN A 26 -3.30 1.35 -3.03
C ASN A 26 -2.26 0.44 -3.71
N PRO A 27 -2.63 -0.76 -4.14
CA PRO A 27 -1.75 -1.57 -5.00
C PRO A 27 -1.39 -0.85 -6.29
N ILE A 28 -0.35 -1.35 -6.97
CA ILE A 28 0.01 -0.85 -8.30
C ILE A 28 -1.20 -0.98 -9.24
N GLY A 29 -1.54 0.12 -9.89
CA GLY A 29 -2.69 0.17 -10.77
C GLY A 29 -2.88 1.52 -11.44
N ILE A 30 -4.09 1.78 -11.89
CA ILE A 30 -4.44 2.92 -12.75
C ILE A 30 -4.20 4.30 -12.12
N ILE A 31 -4.19 4.42 -10.80
CA ILE A 31 -4.02 5.71 -10.12
C ILE A 31 -2.70 6.36 -10.53
N SER A 32 -1.65 5.54 -10.67
CA SER A 32 -0.32 6.01 -11.05
C SER A 32 -0.26 6.68 -12.41
N SER A 33 -1.06 6.20 -13.36
CA SER A 33 -1.11 6.76 -14.72
C SER A 33 -2.19 7.81 -14.90
N ALA A 34 -3.33 7.67 -14.22
CA ALA A 34 -4.49 8.54 -14.41
C ALA A 34 -4.44 9.81 -13.54
N ILE A 35 -3.74 9.78 -12.41
CA ILE A 35 -3.66 10.91 -11.47
C ILE A 35 -2.24 11.43 -11.36
N ARG A 36 -1.37 10.69 -10.69
CA ARG A 36 0.07 10.97 -10.61
C ARG A 36 0.84 9.75 -10.09
N ARG A 37 2.14 9.74 -10.30
CA ARG A 37 3.00 8.70 -9.73
C ARG A 37 2.94 8.71 -8.21
N PRO A 38 3.06 7.55 -7.56
CA PRO A 38 3.14 7.50 -6.11
C PRO A 38 4.43 8.17 -5.61
N ASP A 39 4.37 8.71 -4.41
CA ASP A 39 5.55 9.25 -3.74
C ASP A 39 6.50 8.14 -3.28
N GLN A 40 5.94 6.98 -2.99
CA GLN A 40 6.68 5.82 -2.49
C GLN A 40 5.98 4.52 -2.89
N ILE A 41 6.78 3.47 -3.13
CA ILE A 41 6.30 2.09 -3.23
C ILE A 41 6.98 1.29 -2.13
N ILE A 42 6.19 0.60 -1.33
CA ILE A 42 6.66 -0.20 -0.19
C ILE A 42 6.30 -1.67 -0.35
N GLN A 43 6.95 -2.50 0.46
CA GLN A 43 6.65 -3.93 0.58
C GLN A 43 6.39 -4.29 2.05
N PRO A 44 5.41 -5.14 2.35
CA PRO A 44 5.15 -5.58 3.73
C PRO A 44 6.36 -6.22 4.40
N PHE A 45 7.20 -6.94 3.67
CA PHE A 45 8.39 -7.59 4.23
C PHE A 45 9.50 -6.62 4.64
N TRP A 46 9.38 -5.34 4.33
CA TRP A 46 10.25 -4.30 4.88
C TRP A 46 9.83 -3.87 6.29
N PHE A 47 8.65 -4.31 6.73
CA PHE A 47 8.02 -3.92 8.00
C PHE A 47 7.70 -5.11 8.90
N GLY A 48 8.32 -6.26 8.65
CA GLY A 48 8.19 -7.43 9.50
C GLY A 48 7.09 -8.43 9.11
N ASP A 49 6.28 -8.13 8.11
CA ASP A 49 5.28 -9.08 7.60
C ASP A 49 5.85 -9.94 6.48
N ARG A 50 5.70 -11.25 6.58
CA ARG A 50 6.29 -12.20 5.60
C ARG A 50 5.47 -12.27 4.31
N ALA A 51 5.19 -11.12 3.73
CA ALA A 51 4.38 -10.99 2.54
C ALA A 51 5.02 -10.07 1.50
N ARG A 52 4.73 -10.33 0.24
CA ARG A 52 5.14 -9.51 -0.89
C ARG A 52 3.89 -8.94 -1.57
N LYS A 53 3.71 -7.63 -1.44
CA LYS A 53 2.61 -6.90 -2.08
C LYS A 53 3.07 -5.48 -2.31
N ALA A 54 3.53 -5.19 -3.52
CA ALA A 54 3.94 -3.83 -3.87
C ALA A 54 2.77 -2.86 -3.66
N THR A 55 2.96 -1.91 -2.77
CA THR A 55 1.94 -1.00 -2.30
C THR A 55 2.39 0.43 -2.54
N CYS A 56 1.60 1.19 -3.27
CA CYS A 56 1.86 2.59 -3.58
C CYS A 56 1.32 3.49 -2.49
N LEU A 57 2.10 4.51 -2.15
CA LEU A 57 1.71 5.56 -1.22
C LEU A 57 1.73 6.91 -1.92
N TRP A 58 0.62 7.64 -1.84
CA TRP A 58 0.53 9.04 -2.20
C TRP A 58 0.40 9.85 -0.92
N LEU A 59 1.33 10.77 -0.71
CA LEU A 59 1.51 11.47 0.55
C LEU A 59 1.27 12.97 0.40
N LYS A 60 0.61 13.54 1.38
CA LYS A 60 0.46 14.99 1.55
C LYS A 60 0.97 15.37 2.93
N HIS A 61 2.01 16.19 2.97
CA HIS A 61 2.64 16.67 4.20
C HIS A 61 3.05 15.55 5.18
N LEU A 62 3.47 14.43 4.64
CA LEU A 62 4.01 13.30 5.37
C LEU A 62 5.36 12.89 4.77
N PRO A 63 6.35 12.55 5.60
CA PRO A 63 7.62 12.01 5.09
C PRO A 63 7.42 10.59 4.55
N PRO A 64 8.29 10.13 3.64
CA PRO A 64 8.31 8.75 3.23
C PRO A 64 8.42 7.80 4.43
N LEU A 65 7.72 6.69 4.37
CA LEU A 65 7.74 5.67 5.40
C LEU A 65 9.07 4.92 5.38
N LYS A 66 9.73 4.84 6.53
CA LYS A 66 11.01 4.13 6.66
C LYS A 66 10.77 2.67 7.03
N PRO A 67 11.48 1.72 6.39
CA PRO A 67 11.43 0.32 6.80
C PRO A 67 11.77 0.16 8.27
N THR A 68 11.09 -0.77 8.95
CA THR A 68 11.28 -1.04 10.38
C THR A 68 11.96 -2.37 10.66
N GLY A 69 11.88 -3.32 9.75
CA GLY A 69 12.53 -4.61 9.93
C GLY A 69 12.30 -5.53 8.74
N PHE A 70 13.37 -5.85 8.03
CA PHE A 70 13.31 -6.73 6.88
C PHE A 70 13.19 -8.19 7.31
N VAL A 71 12.23 -8.89 6.71
CA VAL A 71 12.08 -10.33 6.83
C VAL A 71 11.96 -10.94 5.44
N SER A 72 12.21 -12.24 5.31
CA SER A 72 11.99 -12.93 4.04
C SER A 72 10.51 -13.17 3.82
N PRO A 73 9.94 -12.77 2.68
CA PRO A 73 8.54 -13.06 2.39
C PRO A 73 8.31 -14.54 2.14
N ASP A 74 7.18 -15.05 2.57
CA ASP A 74 6.74 -16.40 2.25
C ASP A 74 6.13 -16.40 0.85
N LEU A 75 6.74 -17.15 -0.06
CA LEU A 75 6.37 -17.18 -1.46
C LEU A 75 5.95 -18.60 -1.90
N THR A 76 4.93 -18.64 -2.74
CA THR A 76 4.46 -19.86 -3.38
C THR A 76 4.66 -19.74 -4.89
N THR A 77 5.24 -20.77 -5.49
CA THR A 77 5.42 -20.85 -6.94
C THR A 77 4.45 -21.88 -7.52
N TYR A 78 3.78 -21.50 -8.57
CA TYR A 78 2.84 -22.32 -9.29
C TYR A 78 3.22 -22.35 -10.77
N THR A 79 3.08 -23.51 -11.38
CA THR A 79 3.33 -23.68 -12.81
C THR A 79 1.99 -23.70 -13.57
N THR A 80 1.85 -22.80 -14.53
CA THR A 80 0.66 -22.73 -15.38
C THR A 80 0.57 -23.91 -16.34
N LYS A 81 -0.60 -24.12 -16.94
CA LYS A 81 -0.79 -25.14 -17.98
C LYS A 81 0.15 -24.97 -19.18
N SER A 82 0.60 -23.74 -19.44
CA SER A 82 1.57 -23.41 -20.49
C SER A 82 3.03 -23.62 -20.08
N GLY A 83 3.29 -24.13 -18.87
CA GLY A 83 4.65 -24.34 -18.34
C GLY A 83 5.31 -23.10 -17.75
N ARG A 84 4.64 -21.95 -17.74
CA ARG A 84 5.16 -20.72 -17.13
C ARG A 84 5.09 -20.80 -15.60
N LYS A 85 6.20 -20.49 -14.95
CA LYS A 85 6.24 -20.37 -13.48
C LYS A 85 5.78 -18.96 -13.05
N VAL A 86 4.89 -18.93 -12.07
CA VAL A 86 4.40 -17.70 -11.44
C VAL A 86 4.64 -17.80 -9.94
N THR A 87 5.29 -16.80 -9.36
CA THR A 87 5.56 -16.73 -7.91
C THR A 87 4.79 -15.58 -7.31
N PHE A 88 4.11 -15.83 -6.22
CA PHE A 88 3.30 -14.84 -5.50
C PHE A 88 3.42 -15.05 -3.99
N SER A 89 2.95 -14.08 -3.23
CA SER A 89 2.93 -14.15 -1.78
C SER A 89 2.01 -15.28 -1.30
N SER A 90 2.46 -16.09 -0.34
CA SER A 90 1.73 -17.28 0.11
C SER A 90 0.39 -16.96 0.76
N ASP A 91 0.27 -15.82 1.41
CA ASP A 91 -1.00 -15.34 1.97
C ASP A 91 -2.05 -15.05 0.89
N TYR A 92 -1.60 -14.68 -0.31
CA TYR A 92 -2.49 -14.53 -1.46
C TYR A 92 -3.03 -15.88 -1.95
N ALA A 93 -2.24 -16.95 -1.85
CA ALA A 93 -2.64 -18.29 -2.25
C ALA A 93 -3.75 -18.88 -1.36
N ILE A 94 -3.71 -18.60 -0.07
CA ILE A 94 -4.66 -19.12 0.91
C ILE A 94 -6.09 -18.60 0.65
N SER A 95 -6.23 -17.52 -0.09
CA SER A 95 -7.52 -16.90 -0.40
C SER A 95 -8.24 -17.44 -1.65
N TRP A 96 -7.86 -18.61 -2.15
CA TRP A 96 -8.58 -19.29 -3.23
C TRP A 96 -9.60 -20.30 -2.64
N PRO A 97 -10.86 -20.27 -3.07
CA PRO A 97 -11.51 -19.57 -4.17
C PRO A 97 -12.04 -18.16 -3.82
N SER A 98 -12.50 -17.48 -4.83
CA SER A 98 -12.68 -16.05 -5.05
C SER A 98 -13.25 -15.12 -3.96
N GLU A 99 -14.01 -15.58 -3.00
CA GLU A 99 -14.72 -14.71 -2.05
C GLU A 99 -13.80 -14.04 -1.03
N GLY A 100 -12.71 -14.69 -0.65
CA GLY A 100 -11.72 -14.13 0.27
C GLY A 100 -10.73 -13.17 -0.37
N ARG A 101 -10.57 -13.22 -1.70
CA ARG A 101 -9.52 -12.44 -2.41
C ARG A 101 -9.69 -10.94 -2.32
N ALA A 102 -10.91 -10.45 -2.48
CA ALA A 102 -11.19 -9.02 -2.41
C ALA A 102 -10.92 -8.48 -1.02
N LYS A 103 -11.34 -9.21 0.00
CA LYS A 103 -11.11 -8.86 1.40
C LYS A 103 -9.62 -8.85 1.74
N ASN A 104 -8.87 -9.87 1.35
CA ASN A 104 -7.43 -9.96 1.62
C ASN A 104 -6.62 -8.91 0.84
N ARG A 105 -7.09 -8.51 -0.35
CA ARG A 105 -6.46 -7.44 -1.13
C ARG A 105 -6.61 -6.07 -0.49
N SER A 106 -7.68 -5.84 0.27
CA SER A 106 -7.97 -4.55 0.91
C SER A 106 -7.31 -4.41 2.28
N LEU A 107 -6.74 -5.47 2.84
CA LEU A 107 -6.11 -5.42 4.15
C LEU A 107 -4.76 -4.70 4.10
N THR A 108 -4.57 -3.79 5.04
CA THR A 108 -3.26 -3.23 5.34
C THR A 108 -2.52 -4.18 6.29
N TYR A 109 -1.27 -4.48 5.98
CA TYR A 109 -0.46 -5.33 6.84
C TYR A 109 -0.12 -4.64 8.15
N GLN A 110 -0.10 -5.42 9.24
CA GLN A 110 0.07 -4.87 10.59
C GLN A 110 1.37 -4.10 10.76
N GLY A 111 2.48 -4.62 10.23
CA GLY A 111 3.77 -3.93 10.33
C GLY A 111 3.80 -2.58 9.61
N VAL A 112 3.13 -2.48 8.47
CA VAL A 112 2.96 -1.22 7.74
C VAL A 112 2.10 -0.24 8.54
N ALA A 113 0.98 -0.72 9.09
CA ALA A 113 0.10 0.11 9.93
C ALA A 113 0.82 0.62 11.18
N ASP A 114 1.58 -0.23 11.84
CA ASP A 114 2.37 0.15 13.01
C ASP A 114 3.45 1.19 12.66
N ALA A 115 4.12 1.04 11.53
CA ALA A 115 5.11 2.00 11.05
C ALA A 115 4.46 3.37 10.75
N MET A 116 3.28 3.38 10.13
CA MET A 116 2.51 4.60 9.89
C MET A 116 2.16 5.28 11.21
N ALA A 117 1.64 4.53 12.18
CA ALA A 117 1.29 5.06 13.48
C ALA A 117 2.51 5.64 14.23
N GLN A 118 3.63 4.94 14.22
CA GLN A 118 4.85 5.38 14.89
C GLN A 118 5.51 6.58 14.22
N GLN A 119 5.56 6.59 12.88
CA GLN A 119 6.30 7.60 12.13
C GLN A 119 5.46 8.84 11.81
N TRP A 120 4.14 8.69 11.67
CA TRP A 120 3.24 9.78 11.30
C TRP A 120 2.26 10.19 12.39
N GLY A 121 2.07 9.35 13.41
CA GLY A 121 1.12 9.57 14.49
C GLY A 121 1.65 10.37 15.67
N LYS A 122 2.89 10.82 15.63
CA LYS A 122 3.45 11.65 16.71
C LYS A 122 2.74 12.97 16.82
N ASP A 123 2.56 13.43 18.06
CA ASP A 123 1.94 14.69 18.34
C ASP A 123 2.67 15.84 17.63
N THR A 124 1.89 16.76 17.20
CA THR A 124 2.31 17.81 16.32
C THR A 124 3.15 18.88 16.95
N THR A 125 3.13 19.01 18.25
CA THR A 125 3.86 20.08 18.94
C THR A 125 5.37 20.00 18.78
N GLU A 126 5.92 18.82 18.70
CA GLU A 126 7.37 18.64 18.48
C GLU A 126 7.72 18.26 17.03
N GLY A 127 6.88 17.49 16.42
CA GLY A 127 7.13 16.90 15.10
C GLY A 127 6.74 17.74 13.93
N TYR A 128 5.94 18.77 14.18
CA TYR A 128 5.30 19.37 13.10
C TYR A 128 6.05 20.34 12.38
N ASN A 129 7.08 20.81 12.96
CA ASN A 129 8.07 21.54 12.20
C ASN A 129 8.75 20.67 11.13
N LEU A 130 8.75 19.37 11.36
CA LEU A 130 9.25 18.42 10.39
C LEU A 130 8.34 18.26 9.18
N ARG A 131 7.08 18.44 9.40
CA ARG A 131 6.11 18.31 8.35
C ARG A 131 6.20 19.33 7.27
N LEU A 132 6.76 20.40 7.57
CA LEU A 132 6.98 21.45 6.60
C LEU A 132 8.07 21.10 5.60
N LEU A 133 8.66 20.01 5.83
CA LEU A 133 9.69 19.47 4.95
C LEU A 133 9.13 18.95 3.64
#